data_97f021b403ba1e35ee4a1271b26a87db
#
_entry.id   97f021b403ba1e35ee4a1271b26a87db
#
_cell.length_a   1.000
_cell.length_b   1.000
_cell.length_c   1.000
_cell.angle_alpha   90.00
_cell.angle_beta   90.00
_cell.angle_gamma   90.00
#
_symmetry.space_group_name_H-M   'P 1'
#
loop_
_entity.id
_entity.type
_entity.pdbx_description
1 polymer ?
#
loop_
_entity_poly.entity_id
_entity_poly.type
_entity_poly.pdbx_seq_one_letter_code
_entity_poly.pdbx_strand_id
1 'polypeptide(L)'
;MNKSFIKNTLKLMLSISMVALSVNSSFAAYNPNGFTLQQETGLNQLHDTSNLENRRYENYVKQDYQNYRTPMPDAVKDERPQYSGNTMNTGVSQTQSTNSVYIGNVTVDPSEILSPEEINSIISQIQGRNVTIGEIQQAVNEINKLYASRGFVTARAYLPEQTITGGNIRIGLIESKVGNLTVNGNRWTRTKYITDRVGQEPNKVFDIVELEKDVVSFNRYNEGVSLKANLKAGTTPGTTDIQINTEEKFPFHLVGVMDNAGRYSTGHIRGGAMLYADSLFKNRDKMSIGSYFSGGATSPFFDYNVPVNKKDGRVGFLFTSTFAKLKYGDYRALDIRSHGYQYSLYYSQPLIRRPDFELKSYTALNYKRARIEYGIIDYHTTDEVTSAEAALNLRKDTKHGIWYLNQTAYYAFPILDKVSNYFKYSGSVTRLHDFSHGVIGQLRGNYQVIPNNKYIPYLDQIQSGGLFTVRGYNEGIMIGKNGYFMSGELIFPIMPSNIRIGEKERPFLGRVVKGALFADHAGIFPRRAEDRYDGSYFLASVGMGLRIQFPGSLTGRLYWGFPLIENRYETDKKYGRFHFELTLAPDIDALLNRRSTKEVVVEERVEAKPAPNEPVNNYPDVRHYDYFFDVPGAAL
;
A
#
# COMPACT_ATOMS: atom_id res chain seq x y z
N MET A 1 -15.64 -48.91 23.77
CA MET A 1 -14.37 -49.34 23.14
C MET A 1 -13.23 -49.11 24.13
N ASN A 2 -12.42 -50.13 24.39
CA ASN A 2 -11.42 -50.12 25.48
C ASN A 2 -10.22 -49.22 25.08
N LYS A 3 -9.88 -48.22 25.92
CA LYS A 3 -8.74 -47.30 25.71
C LYS A 3 -7.41 -47.99 25.38
N SER A 4 -7.22 -49.19 25.94
CA SER A 4 -6.06 -50.05 25.68
C SER A 4 -6.02 -50.58 24.24
N PHE A 5 -7.17 -50.96 23.66
CA PHE A 5 -7.26 -51.45 22.29
C PHE A 5 -6.93 -50.30 21.28
N ILE A 6 -7.49 -49.13 21.49
CA ILE A 6 -7.21 -47.94 20.65
C ILE A 6 -5.73 -47.58 20.75
N LYS A 7 -5.15 -47.58 21.96
CA LYS A 7 -3.73 -47.28 22.20
C LYS A 7 -2.79 -48.30 21.51
N ASN A 8 -3.14 -49.56 21.53
CA ASN A 8 -2.33 -50.62 20.90
C ASN A 8 -2.48 -50.64 19.37
N THR A 9 -3.68 -50.43 18.85
CA THR A 9 -3.93 -50.34 17.39
C THR A 9 -3.26 -49.07 16.82
N LEU A 10 -3.31 -47.95 17.53
CA LEU A 10 -2.62 -46.73 17.13
C LEU A 10 -1.09 -46.86 17.23
N LYS A 11 -0.57 -47.56 18.27
CA LYS A 11 0.86 -47.89 18.36
C LYS A 11 1.31 -48.80 17.23
N LEU A 12 0.49 -49.77 16.83
CA LEU A 12 0.79 -50.66 15.71
C LEU A 12 0.75 -49.91 14.38
N MET A 13 -0.23 -49.04 14.16
CA MET A 13 -0.28 -48.17 12.99
C MET A 13 0.87 -47.16 12.97
N LEU A 14 1.25 -46.60 14.11
CA LEU A 14 2.40 -45.70 14.25
C LEU A 14 3.74 -46.43 14.14
N SER A 15 3.87 -47.68 14.61
CA SER A 15 5.08 -48.47 14.41
C SER A 15 5.25 -48.92 12.96
N ILE A 16 4.17 -49.23 12.25
CA ILE A 16 4.19 -49.47 10.80
C ILE A 16 4.54 -48.16 10.05
N SER A 17 4.02 -47.01 10.50
CA SER A 17 4.41 -45.70 9.97
C SER A 17 5.83 -45.29 10.37
N MET A 18 6.34 -45.67 11.57
CA MET A 18 7.72 -45.40 12.00
C MET A 18 8.75 -46.26 11.26
N VAL A 19 8.45 -47.52 10.89
CA VAL A 19 9.33 -48.29 10.01
C VAL A 19 9.38 -47.70 8.60
N ALA A 20 8.29 -47.13 8.14
CA ALA A 20 8.27 -46.30 6.94
C ALA A 20 8.95 -44.90 7.14
N LEU A 21 8.96 -44.39 8.37
CA LEU A 21 9.61 -43.12 8.78
C LEU A 21 11.13 -43.24 8.94
N SER A 22 11.68 -44.42 9.27
CA SER A 22 13.13 -44.64 9.36
C SER A 22 13.81 -44.76 7.99
N VAL A 23 13.04 -44.96 6.91
CA VAL A 23 13.58 -45.03 5.53
C VAL A 23 13.34 -43.73 4.73
N ASN A 24 12.33 -42.94 5.06
CA ASN A 24 12.15 -41.57 4.51
C ASN A 24 11.05 -40.81 5.26
N SER A 25 11.42 -40.06 6.27
CA SER A 25 10.86 -38.80 6.78
C SER A 25 9.43 -38.43 6.37
N SER A 26 8.56 -38.35 7.37
CA SER A 26 7.30 -37.60 7.43
C SER A 26 6.16 -38.10 6.54
N PHE A 27 5.53 -39.18 6.99
CA PHE A 27 4.12 -39.31 6.75
C PHE A 27 3.38 -38.27 7.59
N ALA A 28 2.74 -37.32 6.94
CA ALA A 28 1.57 -36.69 7.50
C ALA A 28 0.62 -37.86 7.87
N ALA A 29 0.17 -37.93 9.13
CA ALA A 29 -0.81 -38.92 9.49
C ALA A 29 -2.03 -38.74 8.57
N TYR A 30 -2.23 -39.73 7.70
CA TYR A 30 -3.30 -39.71 6.70
C TYR A 30 -4.65 -39.84 7.40
N ASN A 31 -5.50 -38.85 7.20
CA ASN A 31 -6.90 -38.92 7.58
C ASN A 31 -7.67 -39.65 6.48
N PRO A 32 -8.46 -40.70 6.75
CA PRO A 32 -9.33 -41.33 5.76
C PRO A 32 -10.35 -40.35 5.15
N ASN A 33 -10.64 -39.20 5.81
CA ASN A 33 -11.38 -38.06 5.26
C ASN A 33 -10.50 -37.08 4.51
N GLY A 34 -9.20 -37.36 4.35
CA GLY A 34 -8.29 -36.68 3.44
C GLY A 34 -7.57 -35.47 3.93
N PHE A 35 -7.80 -35.02 5.14
CA PHE A 35 -7.03 -33.95 5.73
C PHE A 35 -5.82 -34.52 6.47
N THR A 36 -4.66 -33.89 6.27
CA THR A 36 -3.54 -34.17 7.15
C THR A 36 -3.77 -33.49 8.50
N LEU A 37 -3.32 -34.07 9.59
CA LEU A 37 -3.44 -33.49 10.93
C LEU A 37 -2.84 -32.09 11.03
N GLN A 38 -1.84 -31.78 10.22
CA GLN A 38 -1.21 -30.50 10.15
C GLN A 38 -2.06 -29.47 9.37
N GLN A 39 -2.83 -29.89 8.39
CA GLN A 39 -3.86 -29.06 7.77
C GLN A 39 -4.91 -28.67 8.79
N GLU A 40 -5.33 -29.63 9.62
CA GLU A 40 -6.31 -29.41 10.67
C GLU A 40 -5.86 -28.39 11.74
N THR A 41 -4.56 -28.32 12.04
CA THR A 41 -4.03 -27.39 13.04
C THR A 41 -3.95 -25.93 12.57
N GLY A 42 -4.12 -25.67 11.27
CA GLY A 42 -4.08 -24.30 10.74
C GLY A 42 -2.71 -23.63 10.77
N LEU A 43 -1.63 -24.34 11.15
CA LEU A 43 -0.28 -23.79 11.30
C LEU A 43 0.23 -23.10 10.04
N ASN A 44 -0.15 -23.57 8.86
CA ASN A 44 0.33 -23.03 7.59
C ASN A 44 -0.28 -21.67 7.23
N GLN A 45 -1.44 -21.30 7.79
CA GLN A 45 -2.09 -20.04 7.46
C GLN A 45 -1.39 -18.83 8.06
N LEU A 46 -0.60 -19.03 9.09
CA LEU A 46 0.00 -17.95 9.88
C LEU A 46 1.47 -17.69 9.55
N HIS A 47 2.13 -18.69 8.99
CA HIS A 47 3.55 -18.59 8.69
C HIS A 47 3.87 -18.00 7.31
N ASP A 48 2.85 -17.66 6.52
CA ASP A 48 3.08 -16.97 5.27
C ASP A 48 3.09 -15.46 5.51
N THR A 49 4.29 -14.91 5.71
CA THR A 49 4.53 -13.47 5.80
C THR A 49 4.05 -12.75 4.54
N SER A 50 4.07 -13.43 3.38
CA SER A 50 3.53 -12.91 2.14
C SER A 50 2.01 -12.71 2.22
N ASN A 51 1.29 -13.54 2.97
CA ASN A 51 -0.16 -13.38 3.17
C ASN A 51 -0.51 -12.21 4.09
N LEU A 52 0.29 -11.93 5.12
CA LEU A 52 0.12 -10.73 5.94
C LEU A 52 0.45 -9.46 5.14
N GLU A 53 1.52 -9.49 4.35
CA GLU A 53 1.84 -8.40 3.43
C GLU A 53 0.80 -8.29 2.30
N ASN A 54 0.34 -9.39 1.71
CA ASN A 54 -0.70 -9.36 0.69
C ASN A 54 -2.03 -8.83 1.25
N ARG A 55 -2.39 -9.14 2.49
CA ARG A 55 -3.55 -8.54 3.16
C ARG A 55 -3.35 -7.05 3.43
N ARG A 56 -2.15 -6.64 3.85
CA ARG A 56 -1.78 -5.22 3.91
C ARG A 56 -1.85 -4.59 2.52
N TYR A 57 -1.29 -5.24 1.50
CA TYR A 57 -1.36 -4.79 0.11
C TYR A 57 -2.79 -4.66 -0.40
N GLU A 58 -3.67 -5.62 -0.18
CA GLU A 58 -5.08 -5.52 -0.60
C GLU A 58 -5.79 -4.32 0.02
N ASN A 59 -5.44 -3.97 1.25
CA ASN A 59 -6.00 -2.82 1.93
C ASN A 59 -5.33 -1.51 1.49
N TYR A 60 -4.02 -1.49 1.26
CA TYR A 60 -3.31 -0.37 0.62
C TYR A 60 -3.81 -0.11 -0.79
N VAL A 61 -4.05 -1.14 -1.60
CA VAL A 61 -4.63 -1.02 -2.95
C VAL A 61 -5.93 -0.26 -2.94
N LYS A 62 -6.78 -0.50 -1.95
CA LYS A 62 -8.08 0.17 -1.83
C LYS A 62 -7.93 1.66 -1.52
N GLN A 63 -7.03 2.03 -0.61
CA GLN A 63 -6.78 3.42 -0.23
C GLN A 63 -6.00 4.20 -1.29
N ASP A 64 -4.96 3.59 -1.84
CA ASP A 64 -4.10 4.22 -2.82
C ASP A 64 -4.83 4.53 -4.13
N TYR A 65 -5.80 3.71 -4.53
CA TYR A 65 -6.58 3.99 -5.74
C TYR A 65 -7.40 5.29 -5.63
N GLN A 66 -7.83 5.64 -4.41
CA GLN A 66 -8.53 6.88 -4.11
C GLN A 66 -7.59 8.09 -4.09
N ASN A 67 -6.49 7.95 -3.32
CA ASN A 67 -5.50 9.01 -3.20
C ASN A 67 -4.86 9.37 -4.55
N TYR A 68 -4.84 8.42 -5.49
CA TYR A 68 -4.28 8.63 -6.82
C TYR A 68 -5.19 9.45 -7.75
N ARG A 69 -6.51 9.33 -7.61
CA ARG A 69 -7.48 10.06 -8.45
C ARG A 69 -7.88 11.43 -7.91
N THR A 70 -7.62 11.71 -6.65
CA THR A 70 -7.82 13.04 -6.12
C THR A 70 -6.64 13.90 -6.57
N PRO A 71 -6.82 14.89 -7.47
CA PRO A 71 -5.78 15.87 -7.70
C PRO A 71 -5.42 16.46 -6.35
N MET A 72 -4.14 16.50 -5.98
CA MET A 72 -3.73 17.25 -4.79
C MET A 72 -3.85 18.73 -5.14
N PRO A 73 -4.90 19.42 -4.71
CA PRO A 73 -4.99 20.85 -4.97
C PRO A 73 -3.89 21.51 -4.15
N ASP A 74 -3.04 22.27 -4.82
CA ASP A 74 -2.12 23.26 -4.25
C ASP A 74 -1.20 22.72 -3.13
N ALA A 75 -0.44 21.67 -3.43
CA ALA A 75 0.57 21.12 -2.51
C ALA A 75 1.65 22.16 -2.17
N VAL A 76 1.88 23.10 -3.08
CA VAL A 76 2.79 24.24 -2.91
C VAL A 76 2.04 25.53 -3.27
N LYS A 77 1.95 26.45 -2.31
CA LYS A 77 1.40 27.80 -2.50
C LYS A 77 2.55 28.80 -2.54
N ASP A 78 2.66 29.54 -3.64
CA ASP A 78 3.61 30.61 -3.79
C ASP A 78 2.97 31.94 -3.36
N GLU A 79 3.30 32.42 -2.16
CA GLU A 79 2.84 33.70 -1.62
C GLU A 79 3.84 34.83 -1.84
N ARG A 80 4.91 34.59 -2.60
CA ARG A 80 5.86 35.63 -2.93
C ARG A 80 5.19 36.65 -3.85
N PRO A 81 5.60 37.94 -3.78
CA PRO A 81 5.14 38.91 -4.73
C PRO A 81 5.42 38.43 -6.15
N GLN A 82 4.37 38.10 -6.87
CA GLN A 82 4.51 37.77 -8.29
C GLN A 82 4.81 39.11 -9.00
N TYR A 83 6.04 39.32 -9.35
CA TYR A 83 6.36 40.31 -10.35
C TYR A 83 5.79 39.78 -11.66
N SER A 84 4.52 40.10 -11.94
CA SER A 84 3.97 39.87 -13.26
C SER A 84 4.83 40.67 -14.23
N GLY A 85 5.36 40.02 -15.25
CA GLY A 85 6.23 40.64 -16.23
C GLY A 85 5.58 41.79 -17.03
N ASN A 86 4.35 42.16 -16.69
CA ASN A 86 3.58 43.25 -17.27
C ASN A 86 3.45 44.48 -16.38
N THR A 87 4.05 44.53 -15.18
CA THR A 87 3.91 45.70 -14.30
C THR A 87 5.25 46.28 -13.85
N MET A 88 6.23 46.38 -14.71
CA MET A 88 6.92 47.63 -14.85
C MET A 88 6.29 48.37 -16.03
N ASN A 89 5.03 48.73 -15.90
CA ASN A 89 4.55 49.97 -16.43
C ASN A 89 5.18 51.10 -15.59
N THR A 90 6.48 51.26 -15.70
CA THR A 90 6.99 52.63 -15.74
C THR A 90 6.26 53.21 -16.93
N GLY A 91 5.47 54.28 -16.73
CA GLY A 91 4.63 54.97 -17.69
C GLY A 91 5.33 55.47 -18.98
N VAL A 92 6.05 54.57 -19.62
CA VAL A 92 6.49 54.67 -20.99
C VAL A 92 5.39 54.00 -21.80
N SER A 93 4.45 54.86 -22.24
CA SER A 93 3.61 54.61 -23.40
C SER A 93 4.35 53.69 -24.37
N GLN A 94 3.64 52.65 -24.91
CA GLN A 94 4.09 51.89 -26.08
C GLN A 94 4.12 52.84 -27.32
N THR A 95 4.90 53.89 -27.26
CA THR A 95 5.45 54.50 -28.44
C THR A 95 6.55 53.53 -28.87
N GLN A 96 6.38 52.82 -29.98
CA GLN A 96 7.45 52.19 -30.74
C GLN A 96 8.54 53.26 -30.93
N SER A 97 9.48 53.34 -29.99
CA SER A 97 10.65 54.17 -30.14
C SER A 97 11.53 53.48 -31.18
N THR A 98 11.47 53.95 -32.39
CA THR A 98 12.33 53.59 -33.53
C THR A 98 13.80 53.92 -33.28
N ASN A 99 14.15 54.40 -32.09
CA ASN A 99 15.51 54.72 -31.70
C ASN A 99 16.29 53.45 -31.43
N SER A 100 17.14 53.08 -32.38
CA SER A 100 18.14 52.04 -32.20
C SER A 100 19.40 52.62 -31.53
N VAL A 101 19.97 51.85 -30.58
CA VAL A 101 21.21 52.19 -29.87
C VAL A 101 22.25 51.15 -30.23
N TYR A 102 23.48 51.58 -30.51
CA TYR A 102 24.59 50.65 -30.73
C TYR A 102 24.97 49.98 -29.43
N ILE A 103 24.98 48.63 -29.41
CA ILE A 103 25.41 47.81 -28.26
C ILE A 103 26.75 47.18 -28.58
N GLY A 104 27.83 47.69 -27.99
CA GLY A 104 29.18 47.19 -28.18
C GLY A 104 29.47 45.98 -27.31
N ASN A 105 29.00 46.00 -26.06
CA ASN A 105 29.21 44.92 -25.12
C ASN A 105 28.00 44.67 -24.21
N VAL A 106 27.71 43.40 -23.97
CA VAL A 106 26.65 42.96 -23.05
C VAL A 106 27.29 42.18 -21.90
N THR A 107 27.14 42.72 -20.69
CA THR A 107 27.54 41.98 -19.48
C THR A 107 26.32 41.35 -18.85
N VAL A 108 26.41 40.06 -18.52
CA VAL A 108 25.37 39.34 -17.81
C VAL A 108 25.91 38.89 -16.46
N ASP A 109 25.10 38.96 -15.42
CA ASP A 109 25.49 38.46 -14.10
C ASP A 109 25.81 36.96 -14.17
N PRO A 110 26.71 36.41 -13.33
CA PRO A 110 27.00 35.01 -13.32
C PRO A 110 25.77 34.18 -12.92
N SER A 111 25.53 33.09 -13.63
CA SER A 111 24.44 32.13 -13.37
C SER A 111 24.98 30.85 -12.77
N GLU A 112 24.29 30.29 -11.76
CA GLU A 112 24.53 28.96 -11.24
C GLU A 112 23.71 27.89 -12.01
N ILE A 113 22.73 28.32 -12.83
CA ILE A 113 21.78 27.45 -13.55
C ILE A 113 22.12 27.31 -15.03
N LEU A 114 22.42 28.46 -15.69
CA LEU A 114 22.66 28.53 -17.13
C LEU A 114 24.16 28.55 -17.42
N SER A 115 24.57 27.80 -18.45
CA SER A 115 25.97 27.86 -18.86
C SER A 115 26.33 29.19 -19.57
N PRO A 116 27.59 29.62 -19.49
CA PRO A 116 28.02 30.80 -20.22
C PRO A 116 27.78 30.71 -21.74
N GLU A 117 27.87 29.52 -22.32
CA GLU A 117 27.65 29.28 -23.75
C GLU A 117 26.19 29.52 -24.13
N GLU A 118 25.24 29.08 -23.31
CA GLU A 118 23.81 29.33 -23.55
C GLU A 118 23.46 30.80 -23.48
N ILE A 119 23.96 31.51 -22.46
CA ILE A 119 23.77 32.94 -22.32
C ILE A 119 24.40 33.66 -23.51
N ASN A 120 25.64 33.29 -23.87
CA ASN A 120 26.34 33.90 -25.00
C ASN A 120 25.63 33.68 -26.34
N SER A 121 24.97 32.55 -26.54
CA SER A 121 24.19 32.28 -27.76
C SER A 121 23.03 33.30 -27.96
N ILE A 122 22.46 33.78 -26.86
CA ILE A 122 21.38 34.77 -26.88
C ILE A 122 21.93 36.18 -27.01
N ILE A 123 22.93 36.54 -26.20
CA ILE A 123 23.43 37.93 -26.19
C ILE A 123 24.20 38.25 -27.46
N SER A 124 24.85 37.30 -28.13
CA SER A 124 25.53 37.50 -29.41
C SER A 124 24.59 38.04 -30.51
N GLN A 125 23.28 37.79 -30.39
CA GLN A 125 22.28 38.30 -31.34
C GLN A 125 22.07 39.81 -31.22
N ILE A 126 22.38 40.44 -30.08
CA ILE A 126 22.19 41.85 -29.81
C ILE A 126 23.51 42.62 -29.68
N GLN A 127 24.66 41.94 -29.59
CA GLN A 127 25.97 42.54 -29.42
C GLN A 127 26.60 42.91 -30.78
N GLY A 128 27.32 44.04 -30.84
CA GLY A 128 28.07 44.49 -32.01
C GLY A 128 27.21 45.14 -33.09
N ARG A 129 25.95 45.50 -32.83
CA ARG A 129 25.04 46.10 -33.77
C ARG A 129 24.09 47.11 -33.13
N ASN A 130 23.40 47.89 -33.98
CA ASN A 130 22.30 48.73 -33.52
C ASN A 130 21.08 47.87 -33.24
N VAL A 131 20.51 47.99 -32.03
CA VAL A 131 19.33 47.27 -31.57
C VAL A 131 18.32 48.23 -30.94
N THR A 132 17.07 47.86 -30.99
CA THR A 132 15.98 48.54 -30.29
C THR A 132 15.89 48.03 -28.84
N ILE A 133 15.25 48.82 -27.96
CA ILE A 133 14.95 48.37 -26.57
C ILE A 133 14.09 47.12 -26.60
N GLY A 134 13.22 46.94 -27.61
CA GLY A 134 12.39 45.74 -27.78
C GLY A 134 13.24 44.49 -28.05
N GLU A 135 14.30 44.56 -28.85
CA GLU A 135 15.22 43.44 -29.10
C GLU A 135 16.03 43.07 -27.85
N ILE A 136 16.45 44.05 -27.04
CA ILE A 136 17.08 43.76 -25.74
C ILE A 136 16.11 43.06 -24.82
N GLN A 137 14.86 43.52 -24.74
CA GLN A 137 13.82 42.86 -23.92
C GLN A 137 13.50 41.47 -24.42
N GLN A 138 13.57 41.23 -25.74
CA GLN A 138 13.40 39.88 -26.30
C GLN A 138 14.53 38.93 -25.86
N ALA A 139 15.79 39.38 -25.87
CA ALA A 139 16.92 38.59 -25.37
C ALA A 139 16.75 38.26 -23.88
N VAL A 140 16.32 39.21 -23.05
CA VAL A 140 15.99 38.97 -21.64
C VAL A 140 14.87 37.91 -21.50
N ASN A 141 13.83 37.98 -22.34
CA ASN A 141 12.74 37.02 -22.34
C ASN A 141 13.19 35.62 -22.80
N GLU A 142 14.16 35.52 -23.70
CA GLU A 142 14.73 34.22 -24.10
C GLU A 142 15.52 33.56 -22.95
N ILE A 143 16.31 34.35 -22.20
CA ILE A 143 16.96 33.85 -20.98
C ILE A 143 15.90 33.35 -19.97
N ASN A 144 14.80 34.11 -19.79
CA ASN A 144 13.71 33.70 -18.92
C ASN A 144 13.01 32.39 -19.38
N LYS A 145 12.88 32.19 -20.68
CA LYS A 145 12.37 30.93 -21.23
C LYS A 145 13.32 29.76 -20.96
N LEU A 146 14.65 29.97 -21.00
CA LEU A 146 15.61 28.93 -20.62
C LEU A 146 15.46 28.52 -19.15
N TYR A 147 15.35 29.50 -18.23
CA TYR A 147 15.06 29.19 -16.83
C TYR A 147 13.79 28.36 -16.67
N ALA A 148 12.70 28.79 -17.29
CA ALA A 148 11.40 28.09 -17.24
C ALA A 148 11.47 26.69 -17.82
N SER A 149 12.20 26.47 -18.93
CA SER A 149 12.36 25.15 -19.56
C SER A 149 13.13 24.15 -18.69
N ARG A 150 13.96 24.66 -17.77
CA ARG A 150 14.69 23.85 -16.79
C ARG A 150 13.96 23.71 -15.45
N GLY A 151 12.74 24.25 -15.32
CA GLY A 151 11.94 24.17 -14.10
C GLY A 151 12.23 25.28 -13.07
N PHE A 152 13.19 26.20 -13.33
CA PHE A 152 13.52 27.31 -12.44
C PHE A 152 12.63 28.53 -12.68
N VAL A 153 11.33 28.36 -12.51
CA VAL A 153 10.33 29.43 -12.74
C VAL A 153 10.50 30.64 -11.81
N THR A 154 11.33 30.52 -10.80
CA THR A 154 11.64 31.59 -9.84
C THR A 154 12.91 32.37 -10.18
N ALA A 155 13.74 31.82 -11.06
CA ALA A 155 14.90 32.52 -11.60
C ALA A 155 14.46 33.49 -12.69
N ARG A 156 15.08 34.65 -12.73
CA ARG A 156 14.68 35.70 -13.64
C ARG A 156 15.87 36.54 -14.13
N ALA A 157 15.91 36.75 -15.44
CA ALA A 157 16.69 37.83 -16.04
C ALA A 157 15.86 39.11 -16.08
N TYR A 158 16.50 40.25 -15.88
CA TYR A 158 15.88 41.58 -15.96
C TYR A 158 16.87 42.59 -16.50
N LEU A 159 16.35 43.68 -17.07
CA LEU A 159 17.13 44.82 -17.48
C LEU A 159 17.09 45.85 -16.35
N PRO A 160 18.20 46.07 -15.60
CA PRO A 160 18.23 47.10 -14.57
C PRO A 160 18.11 48.50 -15.19
N GLU A 161 17.62 49.48 -14.41
CA GLU A 161 17.67 50.89 -14.82
C GLU A 161 19.13 51.30 -15.00
N GLN A 162 19.48 51.69 -16.21
CA GLN A 162 20.85 52.02 -16.56
C GLN A 162 20.88 53.02 -17.71
N THR A 163 21.91 53.89 -17.74
CA THR A 163 22.21 54.74 -18.87
C THR A 163 23.19 53.99 -19.78
N ILE A 164 22.82 53.83 -21.05
CA ILE A 164 23.68 53.15 -22.04
C ILE A 164 24.78 54.16 -22.45
N THR A 165 25.94 54.01 -21.82
CA THR A 165 27.09 54.85 -22.11
C THR A 165 28.15 54.03 -22.85
N GLY A 166 28.57 54.51 -24.05
CA GLY A 166 29.57 53.77 -24.86
C GLY A 166 29.12 52.42 -25.39
N GLY A 167 27.80 52.18 -25.48
CA GLY A 167 27.26 50.90 -25.98
C GLY A 167 27.33 49.71 -25.01
N ASN A 168 27.59 49.93 -23.73
CA ASN A 168 27.63 48.88 -22.72
C ASN A 168 26.28 48.74 -22.03
N ILE A 169 25.76 47.50 -21.96
CA ILE A 169 24.55 47.18 -21.19
C ILE A 169 24.83 46.02 -20.22
N ARG A 170 24.10 46.00 -19.09
CA ARG A 170 24.11 44.91 -18.13
C ARG A 170 22.72 44.29 -18.09
N ILE A 171 22.68 42.98 -18.13
CA ILE A 171 21.50 42.15 -17.82
C ILE A 171 21.70 41.56 -16.44
N GLY A 172 20.80 41.85 -15.51
CA GLY A 172 20.82 41.28 -14.16
C GLY A 172 20.14 39.91 -14.14
N LEU A 173 20.67 39.01 -13.35
CA LEU A 173 20.07 37.70 -13.07
C LEU A 173 19.70 37.60 -11.58
N ILE A 174 18.49 37.19 -11.31
CA ILE A 174 18.02 36.89 -9.96
C ILE A 174 17.76 35.36 -9.89
N GLU A 175 18.64 34.64 -9.25
CA GLU A 175 18.49 33.23 -8.95
C GLU A 175 18.24 33.12 -7.45
N SER A 176 16.94 32.97 -7.08
CA SER A 176 16.56 32.93 -5.68
C SER A 176 17.17 31.73 -4.98
N LYS A 177 17.83 31.93 -3.85
CA LYS A 177 18.41 30.86 -3.02
C LYS A 177 17.45 30.42 -1.93
N VAL A 178 17.62 29.19 -1.47
CA VAL A 178 16.86 28.67 -0.33
C VAL A 178 17.24 29.45 0.92
N GLY A 179 16.25 30.10 1.53
CA GLY A 179 16.37 30.77 2.82
C GLY A 179 16.09 29.85 3.99
N ASN A 180 15.20 30.27 4.89
CA ASN A 180 14.84 29.47 6.06
C ASN A 180 13.77 28.43 5.70
N LEU A 181 13.95 27.20 6.23
CA LEU A 181 12.96 26.13 6.20
C LEU A 181 12.33 25.97 7.58
N THR A 182 11.02 26.22 7.67
CA THR A 182 10.26 26.07 8.91
C THR A 182 9.16 25.01 8.76
N VAL A 183 8.92 24.23 9.80
CA VAL A 183 7.86 23.19 9.83
C VAL A 183 6.93 23.48 10.99
N ASN A 184 5.63 23.55 10.72
CA ASN A 184 4.59 23.83 11.71
C ASN A 184 3.52 22.73 11.69
N GLY A 185 2.84 22.52 12.82
CA GLY A 185 1.70 21.60 12.93
C GLY A 185 2.08 20.13 13.15
N ASN A 186 3.34 19.78 13.12
CA ASN A 186 3.83 18.41 13.28
C ASN A 186 3.81 17.97 14.77
N ARG A 187 2.75 17.31 15.17
CA ARG A 187 2.58 16.76 16.52
C ARG A 187 3.16 15.34 16.66
N TRP A 188 2.90 14.49 15.67
CA TRP A 188 3.23 13.06 15.66
C TRP A 188 4.43 12.70 14.79
N THR A 189 4.97 13.67 14.04
CA THR A 189 6.17 13.48 13.20
C THR A 189 7.26 14.46 13.63
N ARG A 190 8.48 13.99 13.79
CA ARG A 190 9.63 14.87 14.11
C ARG A 190 9.92 15.80 12.94
N THR A 191 10.22 17.06 13.24
CA THR A 191 10.63 18.06 12.24
C THR A 191 11.74 17.53 11.35
N LYS A 192 12.77 16.93 11.92
CA LYS A 192 13.89 16.34 11.15
C LYS A 192 13.45 15.28 10.14
N TYR A 193 12.43 14.47 10.45
CA TYR A 193 11.93 13.47 9.50
C TYR A 193 11.34 14.14 8.25
N ILE A 194 10.65 15.26 8.42
CA ILE A 194 10.04 16.04 7.33
C ILE A 194 11.14 16.76 6.54
N THR A 195 12.00 17.51 7.21
CA THR A 195 13.06 18.30 6.55
C THR A 195 14.08 17.45 5.79
N ASP A 196 14.36 16.24 6.27
CA ASP A 196 15.25 15.30 5.58
C ASP A 196 14.67 14.79 4.24
N ARG A 197 13.35 14.93 4.02
CA ARG A 197 12.63 14.40 2.84
C ARG A 197 12.02 15.45 1.92
N VAL A 198 11.83 16.66 2.41
CA VAL A 198 11.16 17.76 1.70
C VAL A 198 12.03 19.01 1.75
N GLY A 199 13.19 18.91 2.34
CA GLY A 199 14.08 20.04 2.51
C GLY A 199 15.04 20.20 1.35
N GLN A 200 15.09 21.41 0.80
CA GLN A 200 16.19 21.84 -0.04
C GLN A 200 17.33 22.34 0.86
N GLU A 201 18.57 22.19 0.40
CA GLU A 201 19.73 22.63 1.17
C GLU A 201 19.79 24.16 1.22
N PRO A 202 20.00 24.77 2.41
CA PRO A 202 20.14 26.22 2.53
C PRO A 202 21.23 26.78 1.62
N ASN A 203 21.02 27.98 1.11
CA ASN A 203 21.93 28.71 0.20
C ASN A 203 22.13 28.10 -1.20
N LYS A 204 21.49 26.99 -1.55
CA LYS A 204 21.39 26.53 -2.94
C LYS A 204 20.31 27.30 -3.69
N VAL A 205 20.41 27.29 -5.00
CA VAL A 205 19.36 27.85 -5.86
C VAL A 205 18.05 27.11 -5.60
N PHE A 206 16.98 27.87 -5.39
CA PHE A 206 15.67 27.32 -5.06
C PHE A 206 15.00 26.71 -6.29
N ASP A 207 14.65 25.44 -6.19
CA ASP A 207 13.91 24.70 -7.21
C ASP A 207 12.49 24.36 -6.72
N ILE A 208 11.49 25.06 -7.28
CA ILE A 208 10.08 24.85 -6.93
C ILE A 208 9.56 23.48 -7.42
N VAL A 209 10.07 23.00 -8.56
CA VAL A 209 9.63 21.73 -9.15
C VAL A 209 10.12 20.55 -8.29
N GLU A 210 11.36 20.63 -7.79
CA GLU A 210 11.90 19.65 -6.86
C GLU A 210 11.11 19.67 -5.53
N LEU A 211 10.82 20.86 -4.97
CA LEU A 211 10.02 20.98 -3.75
C LEU A 211 8.62 20.40 -3.91
N GLU A 212 7.93 20.70 -5.02
CA GLU A 212 6.61 20.17 -5.31
C GLU A 212 6.62 18.63 -5.41
N LYS A 213 7.58 18.10 -6.15
CA LYS A 213 7.80 16.65 -6.26
C LYS A 213 8.02 16.00 -4.91
N ASP A 214 8.83 16.61 -4.03
CA ASP A 214 9.12 16.09 -2.70
C ASP A 214 7.89 16.12 -1.80
N VAL A 215 7.13 17.23 -1.78
CA VAL A 215 5.89 17.36 -1.01
C VAL A 215 4.84 16.36 -1.49
N VAL A 216 4.62 16.24 -2.80
CA VAL A 216 3.68 15.27 -3.38
C VAL A 216 4.11 13.83 -3.06
N SER A 217 5.40 13.53 -3.20
CA SER A 217 5.95 12.21 -2.85
C SER A 217 5.79 11.91 -1.36
N PHE A 218 6.09 12.88 -0.49
CA PHE A 218 5.91 12.73 0.96
C PHE A 218 4.45 12.42 1.30
N ASN A 219 3.50 13.22 0.80
CA ASN A 219 2.07 13.05 1.04
C ASN A 219 1.55 11.70 0.55
N ARG A 220 2.08 11.22 -0.56
CA ARG A 220 1.69 9.93 -1.14
C ARG A 220 2.14 8.72 -0.31
N TYR A 221 3.34 8.78 0.27
CA TYR A 221 3.96 7.63 0.93
C TYR A 221 3.92 7.67 2.46
N ASN A 222 3.45 8.78 3.04
CA ASN A 222 3.28 8.94 4.49
C ASN A 222 1.81 9.08 4.85
N GLU A 223 1.16 7.95 5.03
CA GLU A 223 -0.24 7.87 5.39
C GLU A 223 -0.56 8.63 6.69
N GLY A 224 -1.70 9.33 6.72
CA GLY A 224 -2.12 10.11 7.88
C GLY A 224 -1.32 11.40 8.14
N VAL A 225 -0.45 11.82 7.22
CA VAL A 225 0.26 13.10 7.25
C VAL A 225 0.15 13.77 5.90
N SER A 226 -0.24 15.04 5.90
CA SER A 226 -0.29 15.88 4.69
C SER A 226 0.54 17.13 4.91
N LEU A 227 1.41 17.44 3.97
CA LEU A 227 2.24 18.63 3.94
C LEU A 227 1.71 19.61 2.91
N LYS A 228 1.73 20.90 3.26
CA LYS A 228 1.51 22.02 2.35
C LYS A 228 2.66 22.97 2.50
N ALA A 229 3.30 23.33 1.40
CA ALA A 229 4.42 24.28 1.39
C ALA A 229 3.94 25.66 0.98
N ASN A 230 4.23 26.66 1.81
CA ASN A 230 4.03 28.08 1.50
C ASN A 230 5.38 28.74 1.29
N LEU A 231 5.53 29.46 0.20
CA LEU A 231 6.75 30.20 -0.15
C LEU A 231 6.58 31.66 0.19
N LYS A 232 7.58 32.23 0.87
CA LYS A 232 7.63 33.66 1.23
C LYS A 232 8.95 34.26 0.77
N ALA A 233 8.98 35.56 0.55
CA ALA A 233 10.24 36.27 0.38
C ALA A 233 11.10 36.09 1.65
N GLY A 234 12.36 35.70 1.47
CA GLY A 234 13.25 35.47 2.60
C GLY A 234 13.65 36.78 3.28
N THR A 235 14.13 36.69 4.50
CA THR A 235 14.63 37.82 5.28
C THR A 235 15.89 38.45 4.66
N THR A 236 16.67 37.64 3.95
CA THR A 236 17.82 38.09 3.15
C THR A 236 17.38 38.33 1.71
N PRO A 237 17.71 39.49 1.10
CA PRO A 237 17.41 39.74 -0.31
C PRO A 237 17.95 38.62 -1.21
N GLY A 238 17.13 38.17 -2.18
CA GLY A 238 17.49 37.10 -3.11
C GLY A 238 17.30 35.69 -2.53
N THR A 239 16.65 35.55 -1.37
CA THR A 239 16.29 34.24 -0.81
C THR A 239 14.78 33.98 -0.79
N THR A 240 14.40 32.69 -0.74
CA THR A 240 13.02 32.23 -0.59
C THR A 240 12.92 31.41 0.69
N ASP A 241 12.08 31.84 1.62
CA ASP A 241 11.76 31.09 2.82
C ASP A 241 10.65 30.07 2.53
N ILE A 242 10.83 28.86 3.01
CA ILE A 242 9.89 27.74 2.84
C ILE A 242 9.22 27.44 4.18
N GLN A 243 7.91 27.58 4.23
CA GLN A 243 7.10 27.23 5.38
C GLN A 243 6.28 25.96 5.09
N ILE A 244 6.62 24.83 5.73
CA ILE A 244 5.87 23.59 5.63
C ILE A 244 4.81 23.56 6.73
N ASN A 245 3.54 23.53 6.33
CA ASN A 245 2.42 23.31 7.24
C ASN A 245 2.01 21.85 7.19
N THR A 246 1.96 21.20 8.33
CA THR A 246 1.70 19.77 8.48
C THR A 246 0.32 19.56 9.09
N GLU A 247 -0.51 18.78 8.43
CA GLU A 247 -1.78 18.29 8.94
C GLU A 247 -1.61 16.80 9.26
N GLU A 248 -1.86 16.39 10.51
CA GLU A 248 -1.65 15.01 10.95
C GLU A 248 -2.94 14.43 11.53
N LYS A 249 -3.27 13.21 11.10
CA LYS A 249 -4.33 12.40 11.71
C LYS A 249 -3.81 11.71 12.96
N PHE A 250 -4.75 11.28 13.82
CA PHE A 250 -4.41 10.47 14.99
C PHE A 250 -3.75 9.14 14.56
N PRO A 251 -2.54 8.81 15.07
CA PRO A 251 -1.73 7.74 14.49
C PRO A 251 -2.13 6.32 14.94
N PHE A 252 -3.15 6.15 15.77
CA PHE A 252 -3.57 4.84 16.25
C PHE A 252 -4.90 4.43 15.61
N HIS A 253 -4.95 3.19 15.14
CA HIS A 253 -6.11 2.60 14.46
C HIS A 253 -6.45 1.27 15.11
N LEU A 254 -7.72 1.08 15.48
CA LEU A 254 -8.23 -0.17 16.03
C LEU A 254 -9.07 -0.87 14.97
N VAL A 255 -8.84 -2.16 14.80
CA VAL A 255 -9.58 -2.96 13.83
C VAL A 255 -10.09 -4.23 14.47
N GLY A 256 -11.38 -4.47 14.31
CA GLY A 256 -12.03 -5.74 14.60
C GLY A 256 -12.37 -6.49 13.32
N VAL A 257 -12.15 -7.79 13.29
CA VAL A 257 -12.51 -8.66 12.16
C VAL A 257 -13.32 -9.84 12.68
N MET A 258 -14.30 -10.27 11.91
CA MET A 258 -15.04 -11.49 12.14
C MET A 258 -15.25 -12.20 10.80
N ASP A 259 -14.89 -13.49 10.71
CA ASP A 259 -15.05 -14.29 9.51
C ASP A 259 -15.37 -15.75 9.81
N ASN A 260 -15.71 -16.51 8.76
CA ASN A 260 -15.86 -17.96 8.85
C ASN A 260 -14.74 -18.74 8.12
N ALA A 261 -13.56 -18.13 8.01
CA ALA A 261 -12.38 -18.76 7.42
C ALA A 261 -11.57 -19.60 8.45
N GLY A 262 -12.19 -20.06 9.49
CA GLY A 262 -11.64 -21.04 10.43
C GLY A 262 -11.80 -22.46 9.92
N ARG A 263 -10.92 -23.35 10.37
CA ARG A 263 -11.02 -24.79 10.07
C ARG A 263 -12.07 -25.46 10.95
N TYR A 264 -12.71 -26.50 10.44
CA TYR A 264 -13.72 -27.25 11.20
C TYR A 264 -13.19 -27.73 12.55
N SER A 265 -12.00 -28.32 12.55
CA SER A 265 -11.39 -28.91 13.75
C SER A 265 -11.07 -27.90 14.86
N THR A 266 -10.79 -26.65 14.52
CA THR A 266 -10.48 -25.59 15.48
C THR A 266 -11.60 -24.55 15.61
N GLY A 267 -12.66 -24.66 14.82
CA GLY A 267 -13.82 -23.76 14.81
C GLY A 267 -13.86 -22.86 13.58
N HIS A 268 -14.98 -22.93 12.85
CA HIS A 268 -15.19 -22.17 11.59
C HIS A 268 -15.18 -20.66 11.78
N ILE A 269 -15.79 -20.18 12.86
CA ILE A 269 -15.90 -18.75 13.12
C ILE A 269 -14.61 -18.26 13.80
N ARG A 270 -14.05 -17.18 13.24
CA ARG A 270 -12.91 -16.49 13.83
C ARG A 270 -13.29 -15.04 14.15
N GLY A 271 -12.78 -14.56 15.26
CA GLY A 271 -12.73 -13.14 15.59
C GLY A 271 -11.31 -12.65 15.60
N GLY A 272 -11.07 -11.38 15.33
CA GLY A 272 -9.75 -10.77 15.40
C GLY A 272 -9.83 -9.36 15.96
N ALA A 273 -8.80 -8.95 16.69
CA ALA A 273 -8.62 -7.59 17.16
C ALA A 273 -7.17 -7.16 16.91
N MET A 274 -7.00 -5.98 16.36
CA MET A 274 -5.69 -5.47 15.93
C MET A 274 -5.58 -3.99 16.26
N LEU A 275 -4.41 -3.58 16.73
CA LEU A 275 -4.02 -2.21 16.96
C LEU A 275 -2.85 -1.88 16.03
N TYR A 276 -2.97 -0.78 15.31
CA TYR A 276 -1.93 -0.24 14.45
C TYR A 276 -1.51 1.13 14.96
N ALA A 277 -0.23 1.44 14.86
CA ALA A 277 0.32 2.76 15.13
C ALA A 277 1.26 3.17 14.00
N ASP A 278 1.03 4.36 13.42
CA ASP A 278 1.77 4.87 12.26
C ASP A 278 2.91 5.83 12.63
N SER A 279 3.09 6.15 13.89
CA SER A 279 4.18 7.00 14.39
C SER A 279 4.27 6.94 15.91
N LEU A 280 4.64 5.78 16.45
CA LEU A 280 4.71 5.54 17.89
C LEU A 280 5.78 6.43 18.56
N PHE A 281 6.96 6.54 17.94
CA PHE A 281 8.10 7.32 18.44
C PHE A 281 8.39 8.58 17.61
N LYS A 282 7.39 9.09 16.89
CA LYS A 282 7.46 10.30 16.05
C LYS A 282 8.44 10.22 14.86
N ASN A 283 8.88 9.03 14.48
CA ASN A 283 9.74 8.78 13.32
C ASN A 283 9.02 8.14 12.15
N ARG A 284 7.68 8.17 12.12
CA ARG A 284 6.88 7.43 11.14
C ARG A 284 7.21 5.92 11.17
N ASP A 285 7.58 5.45 12.33
CA ASP A 285 7.69 4.03 12.66
C ASP A 285 6.28 3.42 12.68
N LYS A 286 6.18 2.17 12.24
CA LYS A 286 4.90 1.46 12.16
C LYS A 286 4.91 0.28 13.11
N MET A 287 3.86 0.16 13.91
CA MET A 287 3.61 -0.98 14.78
C MET A 287 2.26 -1.61 14.42
N SER A 288 2.21 -2.92 14.43
CA SER A 288 0.97 -3.69 14.36
C SER A 288 1.01 -4.80 15.40
N ILE A 289 0.00 -4.87 16.23
CA ILE A 289 -0.16 -5.94 17.22
C ILE A 289 -1.61 -6.41 17.20
N GLY A 290 -1.81 -7.71 17.29
CA GLY A 290 -3.16 -8.26 17.29
C GLY A 290 -3.19 -9.76 17.46
N SER A 291 -4.40 -10.29 17.41
CA SER A 291 -4.62 -11.73 17.42
C SER A 291 -5.92 -12.11 16.74
N TYR A 292 -5.92 -13.27 16.10
CA TYR A 292 -7.14 -13.98 15.70
C TYR A 292 -7.46 -15.07 16.70
N PHE A 293 -8.76 -15.31 16.90
CA PHE A 293 -9.29 -16.29 17.83
C PHE A 293 -10.38 -17.14 17.17
N SER A 294 -10.36 -18.43 17.41
CA SER A 294 -11.48 -19.32 17.10
C SER A 294 -11.79 -20.21 18.31
N GLY A 295 -12.73 -21.14 18.17
CA GLY A 295 -13.07 -22.06 19.25
C GLY A 295 -11.88 -22.87 19.80
N GLY A 296 -10.93 -23.23 18.95
CA GLY A 296 -9.76 -24.04 19.29
C GLY A 296 -8.43 -23.44 18.86
N ALA A 297 -8.35 -22.21 18.34
CA ALA A 297 -7.09 -21.63 17.94
C ALA A 297 -6.97 -20.16 18.35
N THR A 298 -5.75 -19.75 18.65
CA THR A 298 -5.37 -18.36 18.94
C THR A 298 -4.09 -18.05 18.20
N SER A 299 -4.03 -16.87 17.54
CA SER A 299 -2.94 -16.54 16.64
C SER A 299 -2.49 -15.09 16.82
N PRO A 300 -1.68 -14.81 17.87
CA PRO A 300 -1.10 -13.50 18.10
C PRO A 300 -0.01 -13.19 17.08
N PHE A 301 0.11 -11.90 16.75
CA PHE A 301 1.20 -11.35 15.95
C PHE A 301 1.64 -9.99 16.45
N PHE A 302 2.88 -9.66 16.16
CA PHE A 302 3.50 -8.37 16.41
C PHE A 302 4.43 -8.03 15.27
N ASP A 303 4.32 -6.83 14.73
CA ASP A 303 5.24 -6.27 13.74
C ASP A 303 5.62 -4.85 14.12
N TYR A 304 6.90 -4.55 14.07
CA TYR A 304 7.40 -3.21 14.28
C TYR A 304 8.48 -2.89 13.26
N ASN A 305 8.39 -1.73 12.63
CA ASN A 305 9.41 -1.29 11.69
C ASN A 305 9.66 0.21 11.78
N VAL A 306 10.89 0.60 11.53
CA VAL A 306 11.36 1.98 11.61
C VAL A 306 12.11 2.37 10.32
N PRO A 307 11.89 3.59 9.79
CA PRO A 307 12.69 4.08 8.68
C PRO A 307 14.13 4.37 9.13
N VAL A 308 15.09 3.90 8.35
CA VAL A 308 16.53 4.03 8.66
C VAL A 308 17.28 4.96 7.71
N ASN A 309 16.64 5.42 6.64
CA ASN A 309 17.24 6.37 5.70
C ASN A 309 16.22 7.37 5.14
N LYS A 310 16.71 8.41 4.45
CA LYS A 310 15.89 9.46 3.81
C LYS A 310 15.03 8.95 2.65
N LYS A 311 15.37 7.79 2.06
CA LYS A 311 14.61 7.15 0.97
C LYS A 311 13.59 6.13 1.47
N ASP A 312 13.20 6.19 2.75
CA ASP A 312 12.25 5.29 3.42
C ASP A 312 12.65 3.80 3.39
N GLY A 313 13.95 3.52 3.39
CA GLY A 313 14.44 2.19 3.75
C GLY A 313 14.05 1.89 5.20
N ARG A 314 13.47 0.72 5.45
CA ARG A 314 12.93 0.34 6.77
C ARG A 314 13.52 -0.98 7.24
N VAL A 315 13.91 -1.02 8.50
CA VAL A 315 14.24 -2.26 9.21
C VAL A 315 13.05 -2.60 10.09
N GLY A 316 12.69 -3.87 10.14
CA GLY A 316 11.57 -4.33 10.95
C GLY A 316 11.75 -5.71 11.50
N PHE A 317 10.97 -6.00 12.54
CA PHE A 317 10.87 -7.27 13.21
C PHE A 317 9.42 -7.73 13.22
N LEU A 318 9.18 -8.97 12.75
CA LEU A 318 7.88 -9.62 12.79
C LEU A 318 7.95 -10.85 13.68
N PHE A 319 6.99 -10.97 14.57
CA PHE A 319 6.70 -12.16 15.35
C PHE A 319 5.27 -12.63 15.06
N THR A 320 5.09 -13.90 14.77
CA THR A 320 3.79 -14.55 14.72
C THR A 320 3.81 -15.84 15.49
N SER A 321 2.68 -16.19 16.11
CA SER A 321 2.53 -17.47 16.78
C SER A 321 1.14 -18.03 16.54
N THR A 322 0.98 -19.34 16.71
CA THR A 322 -0.31 -20.02 16.67
C THR A 322 -0.33 -21.11 17.72
N PHE A 323 -1.38 -21.06 18.52
CA PHE A 323 -1.74 -22.13 19.45
C PHE A 323 -3.05 -22.73 18.94
N ALA A 324 -3.07 -24.03 18.68
CA ALA A 324 -4.30 -24.69 18.26
C ALA A 324 -4.50 -26.02 19.00
N LYS A 325 -5.77 -26.31 19.30
CA LYS A 325 -6.25 -27.58 19.85
C LYS A 325 -7.42 -28.06 19.01
N LEU A 326 -7.38 -29.28 18.53
CA LEU A 326 -8.50 -29.87 17.80
C LEU A 326 -9.64 -30.15 18.77
N LYS A 327 -10.71 -29.37 18.67
CA LYS A 327 -11.90 -29.48 19.54
C LYS A 327 -13.08 -30.13 18.88
N TYR A 328 -13.10 -30.19 17.55
CA TYR A 328 -14.22 -30.69 16.77
C TYR A 328 -13.76 -31.78 15.81
N GLY A 329 -14.68 -32.61 15.33
CA GLY A 329 -14.42 -33.67 14.37
C GLY A 329 -13.88 -34.96 15.01
N ASP A 330 -13.59 -35.93 14.14
CA ASP A 330 -13.24 -37.33 14.53
C ASP A 330 -11.92 -37.44 15.32
N TYR A 331 -11.02 -36.47 15.14
CA TYR A 331 -9.70 -36.46 15.81
C TYR A 331 -9.70 -35.78 17.18
N ARG A 332 -10.84 -35.29 17.66
CA ARG A 332 -10.96 -34.71 19.01
C ARG A 332 -10.45 -35.66 20.11
N ALA A 333 -10.71 -36.95 19.96
CA ALA A 333 -10.31 -37.95 20.92
C ALA A 333 -8.78 -38.15 21.06
N LEU A 334 -8.01 -37.70 20.07
CA LEU A 334 -6.55 -37.80 20.06
C LEU A 334 -5.84 -36.73 20.86
N ASP A 335 -6.57 -35.73 21.40
CA ASP A 335 -6.05 -34.56 22.13
C ASP A 335 -4.86 -33.91 21.43
N ILE A 336 -5.07 -33.59 20.13
CA ILE A 336 -4.02 -32.99 19.32
C ILE A 336 -3.94 -31.50 19.61
N ARG A 337 -2.74 -31.08 19.93
CA ARG A 337 -2.37 -29.68 20.17
C ARG A 337 -1.23 -29.28 19.24
N SER A 338 -1.20 -28.04 18.79
CA SER A 338 -0.09 -27.52 18.02
C SER A 338 0.31 -26.15 18.52
N HIS A 339 1.60 -25.90 18.46
CA HIS A 339 2.19 -24.61 18.73
C HIS A 339 3.23 -24.29 17.66
N GLY A 340 3.01 -23.22 16.94
CA GLY A 340 3.94 -22.72 15.94
C GLY A 340 4.30 -21.27 16.21
N TYR A 341 5.51 -20.87 15.84
CA TYR A 341 5.94 -19.49 15.85
C TYR A 341 6.95 -19.19 14.76
N GLN A 342 7.01 -17.92 14.39
CA GLN A 342 7.96 -17.39 13.44
C GLN A 342 8.51 -16.08 13.97
N TYR A 343 9.82 -15.93 13.81
CA TYR A 343 10.55 -14.67 13.95
C TYR A 343 11.12 -14.28 12.61
N SER A 344 10.97 -13.00 12.23
CA SER A 344 11.55 -12.47 11.00
C SER A 344 12.19 -11.12 11.27
N LEU A 345 13.44 -11.00 10.92
CA LEU A 345 14.14 -9.71 10.84
C LEU A 345 14.21 -9.33 9.37
N TYR A 346 13.70 -8.15 9.02
CA TYR A 346 13.61 -7.76 7.63
C TYR A 346 14.09 -6.35 7.34
N TYR A 347 14.49 -6.13 6.10
CA TYR A 347 14.77 -4.83 5.54
C TYR A 347 13.98 -4.63 4.26
N SER A 348 13.36 -3.47 4.10
CA SER A 348 12.66 -3.09 2.89
C SER A 348 13.13 -1.73 2.38
N GLN A 349 13.37 -1.61 1.07
CA GLN A 349 13.87 -0.38 0.45
C GLN A 349 13.09 -0.08 -0.83
N PRO A 350 12.43 1.08 -0.93
CA PRO A 350 11.99 1.58 -2.22
C PRO A 350 13.19 1.82 -3.14
N LEU A 351 13.20 1.17 -4.31
CA LEU A 351 14.25 1.32 -5.32
C LEU A 351 13.90 2.40 -6.33
N ILE A 352 12.64 2.41 -6.77
CA ILE A 352 12.12 3.37 -7.74
C ILE A 352 10.77 3.87 -7.22
N ARG A 353 10.61 5.19 -7.15
CA ARG A 353 9.35 5.85 -6.85
C ARG A 353 9.04 6.89 -7.92
N ARG A 354 7.94 6.71 -8.62
CA ARG A 354 7.37 7.65 -9.58
C ARG A 354 5.88 7.80 -9.30
N PRO A 355 5.21 8.82 -9.78
CA PRO A 355 3.78 8.98 -9.55
C PRO A 355 2.92 7.77 -9.94
N ASP A 356 3.30 7.04 -10.98
CA ASP A 356 2.56 5.89 -11.53
C ASP A 356 3.23 4.54 -11.31
N PHE A 357 4.43 4.51 -10.68
CA PHE A 357 5.24 3.30 -10.57
C PHE A 357 6.07 3.27 -9.28
N GLU A 358 5.95 2.21 -8.51
CA GLU A 358 6.82 1.92 -7.37
C GLU A 358 7.43 0.53 -7.50
N LEU A 359 8.72 0.43 -7.31
CA LEU A 359 9.45 -0.81 -7.14
C LEU A 359 10.15 -0.80 -5.78
N LYS A 360 9.86 -1.80 -4.96
CA LYS A 360 10.40 -1.94 -3.60
C LYS A 360 11.07 -3.30 -3.46
N SER A 361 12.28 -3.35 -2.91
CA SER A 361 12.93 -4.58 -2.47
C SER A 361 12.56 -4.90 -1.03
N TYR A 362 12.56 -6.18 -0.73
CA TYR A 362 12.39 -6.71 0.61
C TYR A 362 13.35 -7.87 0.80
N THR A 363 14.02 -7.93 1.94
CA THR A 363 14.89 -9.05 2.34
C THR A 363 14.60 -9.41 3.79
N ALA A 364 14.59 -10.69 4.11
CA ALA A 364 14.34 -11.16 5.47
C ALA A 364 15.17 -12.38 5.83
N LEU A 365 15.46 -12.50 7.11
CA LEU A 365 15.93 -13.72 7.76
C LEU A 365 14.80 -14.23 8.65
N ASN A 366 14.41 -15.48 8.45
CA ASN A 366 13.28 -16.10 9.14
C ASN A 366 13.75 -17.31 9.95
N TYR A 367 13.21 -17.45 11.14
CA TYR A 367 13.23 -18.68 11.91
C TYR A 367 11.79 -19.08 12.22
N LYS A 368 11.43 -20.32 11.84
CA LYS A 368 10.10 -20.90 12.02
C LYS A 368 10.21 -22.18 12.79
N ARG A 369 9.28 -22.41 13.72
CA ARG A 369 9.16 -23.68 14.41
C ARG A 369 7.69 -24.05 14.55
N ALA A 370 7.37 -25.33 14.35
CA ALA A 370 6.04 -25.88 14.60
C ALA A 370 6.18 -27.20 15.36
N ARG A 371 5.46 -27.33 16.46
CA ARG A 371 5.37 -28.54 17.25
C ARG A 371 3.91 -29.01 17.29
N ILE A 372 3.72 -30.29 17.03
CA ILE A 372 2.43 -30.97 17.12
C ILE A 372 2.55 -32.04 18.17
N GLU A 373 1.66 -32.06 19.15
CA GLU A 373 1.57 -33.00 20.26
C GLU A 373 0.32 -33.85 20.10
N TYR A 374 0.47 -35.15 20.31
CA TYR A 374 -0.58 -36.16 20.30
C TYR A 374 -0.76 -36.66 21.74
N GLY A 375 -1.66 -36.01 22.50
CA GLY A 375 -1.76 -36.19 23.93
C GLY A 375 -2.12 -37.64 24.34
N ILE A 376 -2.88 -38.36 23.52
CA ILE A 376 -3.31 -39.74 23.87
C ILE A 376 -2.15 -40.76 23.86
N ILE A 377 -1.08 -40.49 23.10
CA ILE A 377 0.05 -41.41 22.92
C ILE A 377 1.38 -40.82 23.42
N ASP A 378 1.34 -39.62 24.01
CA ASP A 378 2.51 -38.86 24.47
C ASP A 378 3.62 -38.77 23.41
N TYR A 379 3.24 -38.40 22.21
CA TYR A 379 4.13 -38.28 21.06
C TYR A 379 4.08 -36.87 20.50
N HIS A 380 5.20 -36.35 20.02
CA HIS A 380 5.24 -35.07 19.35
C HIS A 380 6.14 -35.07 18.11
N THR A 381 5.83 -34.21 17.17
CA THR A 381 6.69 -33.88 16.03
C THR A 381 7.07 -32.44 16.09
N THR A 382 8.27 -32.11 15.63
CA THR A 382 8.76 -30.72 15.55
C THR A 382 9.40 -30.49 14.19
N ASP A 383 8.93 -29.47 13.49
CA ASP A 383 9.54 -28.93 12.27
C ASP A 383 10.17 -27.58 12.60
N GLU A 384 11.42 -27.39 12.20
CA GLU A 384 12.16 -26.13 12.34
C GLU A 384 12.73 -25.72 10.98
N VAL A 385 12.68 -24.44 10.65
CA VAL A 385 13.17 -23.91 9.37
C VAL A 385 13.86 -22.57 9.60
N THR A 386 15.13 -22.49 9.23
CA THR A 386 15.85 -21.22 9.09
C THR A 386 15.97 -20.87 7.61
N SER A 387 15.68 -19.62 7.25
CA SER A 387 15.66 -19.23 5.84
C SER A 387 16.03 -17.76 5.61
N ALA A 388 16.53 -17.50 4.42
CA ALA A 388 16.67 -16.16 3.86
C ALA A 388 15.64 -15.97 2.74
N GLU A 389 15.13 -14.75 2.64
CA GLU A 389 14.15 -14.35 1.66
C GLU A 389 14.57 -13.06 0.97
N ALA A 390 14.35 -12.98 -0.35
CA ALA A 390 14.49 -11.76 -1.12
C ALA A 390 13.28 -11.61 -2.04
N ALA A 391 12.63 -10.45 -1.99
CA ALA A 391 11.44 -10.18 -2.78
C ALA A 391 11.50 -8.82 -3.47
N LEU A 392 10.80 -8.75 -4.60
CA LEU A 392 10.51 -7.51 -5.33
C LEU A 392 9.01 -7.28 -5.35
N ASN A 393 8.61 -6.12 -4.90
CA ASN A 393 7.23 -5.65 -4.90
C ASN A 393 7.09 -4.52 -5.91
N LEU A 394 6.22 -4.70 -6.90
CA LEU A 394 5.97 -3.73 -7.94
C LEU A 394 4.53 -3.27 -7.90
N ARG A 395 4.34 -1.95 -7.92
CA ARG A 395 3.05 -1.29 -8.14
C ARG A 395 3.14 -0.49 -9.43
N LYS A 396 2.16 -0.66 -10.31
CA LYS A 396 2.01 0.14 -11.53
C LYS A 396 0.57 0.65 -11.63
N ASP A 397 0.43 1.97 -11.60
CA ASP A 397 -0.84 2.62 -11.84
C ASP A 397 -1.04 2.83 -13.34
N THR A 398 -2.26 2.63 -13.80
CA THR A 398 -2.65 2.79 -15.21
C THR A 398 -3.92 3.63 -15.28
N LYS A 399 -4.25 4.15 -16.46
CA LYS A 399 -5.47 4.95 -16.67
C LYS A 399 -6.75 4.30 -16.13
N HIS A 400 -6.83 2.97 -16.16
CA HIS A 400 -8.01 2.20 -15.78
C HIS A 400 -7.77 1.26 -14.59
N GLY A 401 -6.82 1.55 -13.71
CA GLY A 401 -6.62 0.74 -12.51
C GLY A 401 -5.17 0.47 -12.15
N ILE A 402 -4.93 -0.50 -11.27
CA ILE A 402 -3.65 -0.74 -10.62
C ILE A 402 -3.20 -2.18 -10.78
N TRP A 403 -1.92 -2.40 -11.03
CA TRP A 403 -1.22 -3.68 -10.94
C TRP A 403 -0.37 -3.75 -9.68
N TYR A 404 -0.43 -4.88 -9.01
CA TYR A 404 0.52 -5.27 -7.97
C TYR A 404 1.12 -6.61 -8.34
N LEU A 405 2.44 -6.68 -8.28
CA LEU A 405 3.19 -7.93 -8.45
C LEU A 405 4.17 -8.07 -7.28
N ASN A 406 4.20 -9.26 -6.71
CA ASN A 406 5.22 -9.66 -5.77
C ASN A 406 5.95 -10.88 -6.35
N GLN A 407 7.28 -10.90 -6.24
CA GLN A 407 8.11 -12.03 -6.64
C GLN A 407 9.12 -12.29 -5.53
N THR A 408 9.14 -13.51 -5.01
CA THR A 408 9.92 -13.89 -3.84
C THR A 408 10.79 -15.10 -4.13
N ALA A 409 12.07 -14.95 -3.91
CA ALA A 409 13.04 -16.02 -3.84
C ALA A 409 13.33 -16.33 -2.37
N TYR A 410 13.22 -17.58 -1.98
CA TYR A 410 13.38 -18.03 -0.62
C TYR A 410 14.32 -19.23 -0.60
N TYR A 411 15.27 -19.22 0.32
CA TYR A 411 16.22 -20.31 0.50
C TYR A 411 16.25 -20.75 1.97
N ALA A 412 15.88 -21.99 2.21
CA ALA A 412 16.00 -22.63 3.52
C ALA A 412 17.38 -23.29 3.65
N PHE A 413 18.02 -23.10 4.81
CA PHE A 413 19.34 -23.61 5.09
C PHE A 413 19.43 -24.21 6.51
N PRO A 414 20.15 -25.32 6.70
CA PRO A 414 20.19 -26.03 7.97
C PRO A 414 21.23 -25.42 8.92
N ILE A 415 20.92 -24.32 9.58
CA ILE A 415 21.77 -23.74 10.64
C ILE A 415 21.34 -24.22 12.03
N LEU A 416 20.04 -24.14 12.31
CA LEU A 416 19.47 -24.45 13.61
C LEU A 416 18.61 -25.71 13.60
N ASP A 417 18.47 -26.35 12.45
CA ASP A 417 17.56 -27.45 12.21
C ASP A 417 18.19 -28.60 11.41
N LYS A 418 17.47 -29.73 11.37
CA LYS A 418 17.86 -30.93 10.60
C LYS A 418 17.20 -30.98 9.22
N VAL A 419 16.54 -29.92 8.79
CA VAL A 419 15.84 -29.88 7.51
C VAL A 419 16.82 -29.71 6.37
N SER A 420 16.65 -30.47 5.30
CA SER A 420 17.47 -30.32 4.11
C SER A 420 17.23 -28.96 3.45
N ASN A 421 18.29 -28.32 2.97
CA ASN A 421 18.21 -27.08 2.20
C ASN A 421 17.32 -27.23 0.96
N TYR A 422 16.48 -26.22 0.70
CA TYR A 422 15.67 -26.13 -0.51
C TYR A 422 15.49 -24.67 -0.95
N PHE A 423 15.29 -24.51 -2.23
CA PHE A 423 14.92 -23.25 -2.84
C PHE A 423 13.42 -23.25 -3.12
N LYS A 424 12.75 -22.13 -2.82
CA LYS A 424 11.35 -21.87 -3.11
C LYS A 424 11.24 -20.56 -3.88
N TYR A 425 10.50 -20.57 -4.96
CA TYR A 425 10.12 -19.38 -5.70
C TYR A 425 8.62 -19.22 -5.66
N SER A 426 8.15 -18.06 -5.27
CA SER A 426 6.72 -17.75 -5.17
C SER A 426 6.43 -16.35 -5.68
N GLY A 427 5.21 -16.14 -6.08
CA GLY A 427 4.79 -14.83 -6.51
C GLY A 427 3.28 -14.64 -6.41
N SER A 428 2.87 -13.38 -6.40
CA SER A 428 1.47 -13.00 -6.46
C SER A 428 1.25 -11.89 -7.47
N VAL A 429 0.05 -11.86 -8.03
CA VAL A 429 -0.44 -10.81 -8.91
C VAL A 429 -1.81 -10.38 -8.47
N THR A 430 -2.03 -9.07 -8.42
CA THR A 430 -3.35 -8.48 -8.24
C THR A 430 -3.55 -7.38 -9.27
N ARG A 431 -4.67 -7.44 -9.99
CA ARG A 431 -5.13 -6.39 -10.89
C ARG A 431 -6.48 -5.88 -10.42
N LEU A 432 -6.59 -4.58 -10.21
CA LEU A 432 -7.87 -3.87 -10.13
C LEU A 432 -8.07 -3.13 -11.44
N HIS A 433 -9.21 -3.34 -12.10
CA HIS A 433 -9.57 -2.68 -13.33
C HIS A 433 -10.92 -2.00 -13.20
N ASP A 434 -10.96 -0.73 -13.48
CA ASP A 434 -12.18 0.07 -13.52
C ASP A 434 -12.75 0.06 -14.94
N PHE A 435 -13.89 -0.60 -15.12
CA PHE A 435 -14.64 -0.66 -16.38
C PHE A 435 -15.56 0.56 -16.57
N SER A 436 -15.50 1.55 -15.67
CA SER A 436 -16.44 2.68 -15.60
C SER A 436 -17.82 2.29 -15.06
N HIS A 437 -18.69 3.29 -14.85
CA HIS A 437 -20.06 3.12 -14.32
C HIS A 437 -20.11 2.36 -12.97
N GLY A 438 -19.03 2.39 -12.18
CA GLY A 438 -18.96 1.73 -10.88
C GLY A 438 -18.71 0.21 -10.94
N VAL A 439 -18.39 -0.32 -12.12
CA VAL A 439 -18.03 -1.73 -12.33
C VAL A 439 -16.52 -1.88 -12.20
N ILE A 440 -16.08 -2.77 -11.30
CA ILE A 440 -14.68 -3.03 -11.01
C ILE A 440 -14.39 -4.51 -11.22
N GLY A 441 -13.38 -4.83 -12.03
CA GLY A 441 -12.80 -6.17 -12.13
C GLY A 441 -11.63 -6.32 -11.17
N GLN A 442 -11.58 -7.42 -10.44
CA GLN A 442 -10.45 -7.82 -9.63
C GLN A 442 -9.94 -9.17 -10.10
N LEU A 443 -8.67 -9.23 -10.50
CA LEU A 443 -7.95 -10.47 -10.75
C LEU A 443 -6.90 -10.64 -9.65
N ARG A 444 -6.87 -11.84 -9.04
CA ARG A 444 -5.84 -12.21 -8.05
C ARG A 444 -5.27 -13.56 -8.40
N GLY A 445 -4.00 -13.75 -8.17
CA GLY A 445 -3.36 -15.03 -8.30
C GLY A 445 -2.11 -15.11 -7.46
N ASN A 446 -1.77 -16.32 -7.02
CA ASN A 446 -0.47 -16.62 -6.45
C ASN A 446 0.02 -17.98 -6.95
N TYR A 447 1.32 -18.20 -6.84
CA TYR A 447 1.93 -19.49 -7.17
C TYR A 447 3.15 -19.74 -6.30
N GLN A 448 3.50 -21.01 -6.16
CA GLN A 448 4.69 -21.49 -5.48
C GLN A 448 5.31 -22.65 -6.27
N VAL A 449 6.61 -22.58 -6.49
CA VAL A 449 7.40 -23.61 -7.17
C VAL A 449 8.66 -23.92 -6.34
N ILE A 450 8.86 -25.20 -6.10
CA ILE A 450 10.04 -25.73 -5.43
C ILE A 450 10.61 -26.83 -6.32
N PRO A 451 11.73 -26.55 -7.02
CA PRO A 451 12.18 -27.38 -8.16
C PRO A 451 12.81 -28.72 -7.75
N ASN A 452 13.20 -28.90 -6.49
CA ASN A 452 13.87 -30.11 -6.04
C ASN A 452 12.89 -31.14 -5.45
N ASN A 453 13.30 -32.43 -5.37
CA ASN A 453 12.49 -33.51 -4.78
C ASN A 453 12.73 -33.71 -3.27
N LYS A 454 13.28 -32.72 -2.57
CA LYS A 454 13.56 -32.80 -1.15
C LYS A 454 12.27 -32.66 -0.30
N TYR A 455 12.37 -33.10 0.94
CA TYR A 455 11.33 -32.88 1.95
C TYR A 455 11.15 -31.39 2.19
N ILE A 456 9.93 -30.98 2.35
CA ILE A 456 9.55 -29.62 2.66
C ILE A 456 8.64 -29.65 3.87
N PRO A 457 8.99 -28.90 4.93
CA PRO A 457 8.12 -28.75 6.08
C PRO A 457 6.74 -28.23 5.67
N TYR A 458 5.72 -28.64 6.39
CA TYR A 458 4.35 -28.17 6.16
C TYR A 458 4.22 -26.65 6.26
N LEU A 459 5.06 -26.03 7.08
CA LEU A 459 5.12 -24.58 7.23
C LEU A 459 5.38 -23.83 5.92
N ASP A 460 6.00 -24.49 4.93
CA ASP A 460 6.36 -23.89 3.65
C ASP A 460 5.59 -24.45 2.46
N GLN A 461 4.56 -25.28 2.71
CA GLN A 461 3.69 -25.79 1.66
C GLN A 461 2.59 -24.79 1.31
N ILE A 462 2.22 -24.73 0.03
CA ILE A 462 1.07 -23.94 -0.44
C ILE A 462 -0.23 -24.70 -0.14
N GLN A 463 -1.26 -23.95 0.23
CA GLN A 463 -2.60 -24.50 0.47
C GLN A 463 -3.66 -23.73 -0.31
N SER A 464 -4.77 -24.40 -0.61
CA SER A 464 -5.91 -23.81 -1.29
C SER A 464 -7.24 -24.40 -0.83
N GLY A 465 -8.30 -23.64 -1.02
CA GLY A 465 -9.66 -23.83 -0.54
C GLY A 465 -10.03 -22.78 0.50
N GLY A 466 -11.26 -22.30 0.45
CA GLY A 466 -11.84 -21.35 1.41
C GLY A 466 -11.93 -19.89 0.92
N LEU A 467 -12.32 -19.02 1.84
CA LEU A 467 -12.69 -17.62 1.59
C LEU A 467 -11.61 -16.81 0.82
N PHE A 468 -10.35 -17.06 1.11
CA PHE A 468 -9.24 -16.26 0.57
C PHE A 468 -8.58 -16.85 -0.69
N THR A 469 -8.95 -18.08 -1.08
CA THR A 469 -8.41 -18.75 -2.24
C THR A 469 -9.53 -19.22 -3.17
N VAL A 470 -9.99 -20.46 -3.08
CA VAL A 470 -11.07 -21.02 -3.90
C VAL A 470 -12.33 -21.13 -3.04
N ARG A 471 -13.22 -20.14 -3.19
CA ARG A 471 -14.49 -20.07 -2.45
C ARG A 471 -15.40 -21.25 -2.83
N GLY A 472 -16.26 -21.67 -1.91
CA GLY A 472 -17.13 -22.84 -2.11
C GLY A 472 -16.55 -24.13 -1.54
N TYR A 473 -15.26 -24.17 -1.21
CA TYR A 473 -14.59 -25.29 -0.54
C TYR A 473 -14.25 -24.95 0.92
N ASN A 474 -13.96 -26.00 1.71
CA ASN A 474 -13.43 -25.83 3.07
C ASN A 474 -12.06 -25.14 3.08
N GLU A 475 -11.75 -24.47 4.19
CA GLU A 475 -10.48 -23.77 4.37
C GLU A 475 -9.29 -24.74 4.35
N GLY A 476 -8.37 -24.49 3.38
CA GLY A 476 -7.15 -25.28 3.22
C GLY A 476 -7.37 -26.75 2.91
N ILE A 477 -8.41 -27.06 2.14
CA ILE A 477 -8.77 -28.44 1.77
C ILE A 477 -7.66 -29.17 1.00
N MET A 478 -6.83 -28.42 0.28
CA MET A 478 -5.66 -28.95 -0.42
C MET A 478 -4.38 -28.27 0.04
N ILE A 479 -3.34 -29.09 0.21
CA ILE A 479 -1.99 -28.62 0.55
C ILE A 479 -0.96 -29.37 -0.27
N GLY A 480 0.09 -28.71 -0.71
CA GLY A 480 1.14 -29.34 -1.50
C GLY A 480 2.41 -28.52 -1.57
N LYS A 481 3.40 -29.12 -2.21
CA LYS A 481 4.70 -28.53 -2.43
C LYS A 481 4.65 -27.40 -3.44
N ASN A 482 4.03 -27.66 -4.57
CA ASN A 482 3.88 -26.75 -5.70
C ASN A 482 2.40 -26.47 -5.94
N GLY A 483 2.10 -25.30 -6.44
CA GLY A 483 0.72 -25.00 -6.76
C GLY A 483 0.51 -23.55 -7.15
N TYR A 484 -0.72 -23.26 -7.51
CA TYR A 484 -1.19 -21.91 -7.79
C TYR A 484 -2.65 -21.76 -7.42
N PHE A 485 -3.10 -20.54 -7.23
CA PHE A 485 -4.50 -20.20 -7.30
C PHE A 485 -4.72 -18.95 -8.15
N MET A 486 -5.90 -18.85 -8.76
CA MET A 486 -6.38 -17.70 -9.51
C MET A 486 -7.82 -17.40 -9.13
N SER A 487 -8.15 -16.12 -9.01
CA SER A 487 -9.50 -15.65 -8.71
C SER A 487 -9.81 -14.43 -9.56
N GLY A 488 -10.89 -14.51 -10.33
CA GLY A 488 -11.49 -13.39 -11.04
C GLY A 488 -12.80 -12.98 -10.39
N GLU A 489 -12.97 -11.69 -10.13
CA GLU A 489 -14.20 -11.16 -9.51
C GLU A 489 -14.64 -9.88 -10.21
N LEU A 490 -15.93 -9.82 -10.56
CA LEU A 490 -16.58 -8.63 -11.11
C LEU A 490 -17.50 -8.05 -10.04
N ILE A 491 -17.25 -6.79 -9.67
CA ILE A 491 -17.98 -6.05 -8.64
C ILE A 491 -18.77 -4.95 -9.33
N PHE A 492 -20.08 -4.86 -9.07
CA PHE A 492 -20.97 -3.94 -9.76
C PHE A 492 -22.04 -3.37 -8.84
N PRO A 493 -22.53 -2.14 -9.09
CA PRO A 493 -23.62 -1.57 -8.32
C PRO A 493 -24.92 -2.35 -8.57
N ILE A 494 -25.62 -2.73 -7.48
CA ILE A 494 -26.91 -3.43 -7.53
C ILE A 494 -28.06 -2.56 -7.01
N MET A 495 -27.73 -1.43 -6.41
CA MET A 495 -28.72 -0.50 -5.86
C MET A 495 -28.69 0.82 -6.63
N PRO A 496 -29.82 1.54 -6.74
CA PRO A 496 -29.88 2.84 -7.38
C PRO A 496 -28.93 3.86 -6.74
N SER A 497 -28.26 4.64 -7.57
CA SER A 497 -27.31 5.67 -7.13
C SER A 497 -27.99 6.93 -6.54
N ASN A 498 -29.33 7.03 -6.62
CA ASN A 498 -30.13 8.18 -6.15
C ASN A 498 -30.78 7.98 -4.78
N ILE A 499 -30.71 6.77 -4.22
CA ILE A 499 -31.29 6.47 -2.90
C ILE A 499 -30.22 6.65 -1.83
N ARG A 500 -30.50 7.51 -0.82
CA ARG A 500 -29.63 7.74 0.34
C ARG A 500 -30.12 6.98 1.57
N ILE A 501 -29.20 6.58 2.43
CA ILE A 501 -29.51 5.97 3.72
C ILE A 501 -29.51 7.08 4.78
N GLY A 502 -30.68 7.68 5.04
CA GLY A 502 -30.85 8.70 6.09
C GLY A 502 -30.58 10.14 5.62
N GLU A 503 -29.96 10.95 6.49
CA GLU A 503 -29.75 12.39 6.29
C GLU A 503 -28.85 12.73 5.08
N LYS A 504 -28.92 14.01 4.62
CA LYS A 504 -28.27 14.50 3.38
C LYS A 504 -26.75 14.23 3.27
N GLU A 505 -26.06 14.05 4.38
CA GLU A 505 -24.60 13.82 4.43
C GLU A 505 -24.21 12.33 4.29
N ARG A 506 -25.17 11.41 4.29
CA ARG A 506 -24.88 9.98 4.17
C ARG A 506 -24.75 9.52 2.72
N PRO A 507 -23.92 8.47 2.47
CA PRO A 507 -23.66 8.00 1.12
C PRO A 507 -24.92 7.38 0.47
N PHE A 508 -24.92 7.38 -0.84
CA PHE A 508 -25.93 6.69 -1.62
C PHE A 508 -25.85 5.16 -1.42
N LEU A 509 -27.01 4.52 -1.38
CA LEU A 509 -27.13 3.06 -1.16
C LEU A 509 -26.34 2.25 -2.19
N GLY A 510 -26.36 2.68 -3.46
CA GLY A 510 -25.60 2.04 -4.54
C GLY A 510 -24.07 2.13 -4.39
N ARG A 511 -23.58 3.03 -3.53
CA ARG A 511 -22.16 3.09 -3.15
C ARG A 511 -21.84 2.15 -1.98
N VAL A 512 -22.80 1.91 -1.10
CA VAL A 512 -22.62 1.09 0.11
C VAL A 512 -22.75 -0.40 -0.18
N VAL A 513 -23.68 -0.79 -1.07
CA VAL A 513 -23.97 -2.19 -1.36
C VAL A 513 -23.71 -2.49 -2.83
N LYS A 514 -22.81 -3.44 -3.10
CA LYS A 514 -22.49 -3.92 -4.44
C LYS A 514 -22.68 -5.41 -4.55
N GLY A 515 -23.07 -5.85 -5.73
CA GLY A 515 -23.01 -7.25 -6.13
C GLY A 515 -21.61 -7.66 -6.55
N ALA A 516 -21.32 -8.93 -6.43
CA ALA A 516 -20.09 -9.55 -6.92
C ALA A 516 -20.40 -10.88 -7.61
N LEU A 517 -19.74 -11.15 -8.73
CA LEU A 517 -19.69 -12.46 -9.37
C LEU A 517 -18.23 -12.90 -9.41
N PHE A 518 -17.96 -14.16 -9.16
CA PHE A 518 -16.59 -14.64 -9.14
C PHE A 518 -16.43 -16.02 -9.78
N ALA A 519 -15.21 -16.28 -10.24
CA ALA A 519 -14.72 -17.60 -10.62
C ALA A 519 -13.32 -17.79 -10.01
N ASP A 520 -13.14 -18.90 -9.31
CA ASP A 520 -11.90 -19.24 -8.64
C ASP A 520 -11.39 -20.59 -9.17
N HIS A 521 -10.07 -20.71 -9.28
CA HIS A 521 -9.40 -21.95 -9.71
C HIS A 521 -8.08 -22.11 -8.96
N ALA A 522 -7.73 -23.35 -8.59
CA ALA A 522 -6.43 -23.70 -8.05
C ALA A 522 -5.94 -25.07 -8.56
N GLY A 523 -4.62 -25.19 -8.65
CA GLY A 523 -3.94 -26.46 -8.84
C GLY A 523 -2.92 -26.64 -7.71
N ILE A 524 -3.01 -27.75 -6.96
CA ILE A 524 -2.10 -28.06 -5.88
C ILE A 524 -1.47 -29.44 -6.14
N PHE A 525 -0.16 -29.47 -6.24
CA PHE A 525 0.58 -30.66 -6.62
C PHE A 525 1.33 -31.22 -5.40
N PRO A 526 1.18 -32.51 -5.13
CA PRO A 526 1.81 -33.17 -4.00
C PRO A 526 3.33 -33.20 -4.16
N ARG A 527 3.99 -33.60 -3.09
CA ARG A 527 5.44 -33.67 -2.99
C ARG A 527 6.07 -34.72 -3.92
N ARG A 528 5.43 -35.91 -4.08
CA ARG A 528 5.89 -37.02 -4.89
C ARG A 528 4.75 -37.60 -5.71
N ALA A 529 5.08 -38.28 -6.80
CA ALA A 529 4.10 -38.99 -7.60
C ALA A 529 3.41 -40.13 -6.81
N GLU A 530 4.06 -40.65 -5.75
CA GLU A 530 3.55 -41.67 -4.85
C GLU A 530 2.55 -41.12 -3.83
N ASP A 531 2.63 -39.83 -3.50
CA ASP A 531 1.68 -39.10 -2.64
C ASP A 531 0.42 -38.70 -3.43
N ARG A 532 0.02 -39.49 -4.45
CA ARG A 532 -1.13 -39.19 -5.28
C ARG A 532 -2.39 -39.09 -4.43
N TYR A 533 -3.07 -37.95 -4.57
CA TYR A 533 -4.42 -37.84 -4.07
C TYR A 533 -5.32 -38.77 -4.89
N ASP A 534 -6.13 -39.60 -4.21
CA ASP A 534 -7.27 -40.28 -4.84
C ASP A 534 -8.32 -39.20 -5.20
N GLY A 535 -8.09 -38.41 -6.23
CA GLY A 535 -8.99 -37.34 -6.63
C GLY A 535 -8.30 -36.31 -7.52
N SER A 536 -8.97 -35.20 -7.79
CA SER A 536 -8.45 -34.13 -8.60
C SER A 536 -7.39 -33.30 -7.86
N TYR A 537 -6.32 -32.93 -8.57
CA TYR A 537 -5.33 -31.94 -8.11
C TYR A 537 -5.84 -30.50 -8.26
N PHE A 538 -7.03 -30.31 -8.76
CA PHE A 538 -7.59 -29.02 -9.09
C PHE A 538 -8.84 -28.76 -8.28
N LEU A 539 -9.03 -27.49 -7.92
CA LEU A 539 -10.25 -26.92 -7.40
C LEU A 539 -10.75 -25.88 -8.41
N ALA A 540 -12.05 -25.84 -8.64
CA ALA A 540 -12.70 -24.79 -9.42
C ALA A 540 -14.05 -24.47 -8.81
N SER A 541 -14.39 -23.21 -8.74
CA SER A 541 -15.69 -22.76 -8.27
C SER A 541 -16.16 -21.50 -8.97
N VAL A 542 -17.46 -21.31 -8.97
CA VAL A 542 -18.12 -20.05 -9.35
C VAL A 542 -19.05 -19.62 -8.23
N GLY A 543 -19.41 -18.37 -8.20
CA GLY A 543 -20.37 -17.92 -7.21
C GLY A 543 -20.70 -16.46 -7.32
N MET A 544 -21.53 -16.04 -6.36
CA MET A 544 -22.00 -14.67 -6.23
C MET A 544 -21.77 -14.15 -4.82
N GLY A 545 -21.85 -12.84 -4.66
CA GLY A 545 -21.67 -12.23 -3.37
C GLY A 545 -22.21 -10.82 -3.27
N LEU A 546 -22.14 -10.31 -2.06
CA LEU A 546 -22.42 -8.93 -1.71
C LEU A 546 -21.19 -8.32 -1.07
N ARG A 547 -20.87 -7.11 -1.44
CA ARG A 547 -19.88 -6.27 -0.77
C ARG A 547 -20.59 -5.08 -0.16
N ILE A 548 -20.38 -4.87 1.13
CA ILE A 548 -21.01 -3.81 1.91
C ILE A 548 -19.89 -2.92 2.44
N GLN A 549 -20.02 -1.62 2.24
CA GLN A 549 -19.02 -0.67 2.71
C GLN A 549 -19.70 0.58 3.26
N PHE A 550 -19.78 0.66 4.58
CA PHE A 550 -20.23 1.89 5.25
C PHE A 550 -19.05 2.83 5.44
N PRO A 551 -19.19 4.10 5.08
CA PRO A 551 -18.16 5.09 5.31
C PRO A 551 -17.73 5.15 6.78
N GLY A 552 -16.43 5.12 6.99
CA GLY A 552 -15.80 5.40 8.27
C GLY A 552 -15.84 4.28 9.31
N SER A 553 -16.37 3.06 9.03
CA SER A 553 -16.29 2.05 10.08
C SER A 553 -16.49 0.58 9.70
N LEU A 554 -17.42 0.23 8.83
CA LEU A 554 -17.81 -1.17 8.63
C LEU A 554 -17.70 -1.57 7.17
N THR A 555 -16.93 -2.62 6.91
CA THR A 555 -16.91 -3.31 5.61
C THR A 555 -17.33 -4.76 5.77
N GLY A 556 -18.04 -5.29 4.77
CA GLY A 556 -18.50 -6.67 4.78
C GLY A 556 -18.36 -7.30 3.40
N ARG A 557 -18.03 -8.58 3.39
CA ARG A 557 -18.03 -9.43 2.20
C ARG A 557 -18.82 -10.70 2.52
N LEU A 558 -19.81 -11.00 1.70
CA LEU A 558 -20.65 -12.18 1.80
C LEU A 558 -20.59 -12.91 0.46
N TYR A 559 -20.26 -14.17 0.44
CA TYR A 559 -20.14 -14.95 -0.78
C TYR A 559 -20.83 -16.29 -0.66
N TRP A 560 -21.44 -16.73 -1.76
CA TRP A 560 -21.93 -18.08 -1.91
C TRP A 560 -21.23 -18.72 -3.10
N GLY A 561 -20.37 -19.70 -2.81
CA GLY A 561 -19.53 -20.38 -3.80
C GLY A 561 -20.01 -21.80 -4.05
N PHE A 562 -20.01 -22.18 -5.33
CA PHE A 562 -20.41 -23.50 -5.82
C PHE A 562 -19.20 -24.23 -6.37
N PRO A 563 -18.74 -25.34 -5.73
CA PRO A 563 -17.67 -26.17 -6.27
C PRO A 563 -18.06 -26.80 -7.60
N LEU A 564 -17.18 -26.73 -8.59
CA LEU A 564 -17.36 -27.33 -9.92
C LEU A 564 -16.60 -28.66 -10.05
N ILE A 565 -15.52 -28.83 -9.31
CA ILE A 565 -14.70 -30.05 -9.31
C ILE A 565 -14.97 -30.78 -8.01
N GLU A 566 -15.30 -32.07 -8.11
CA GLU A 566 -15.47 -32.90 -6.94
C GLU A 566 -14.13 -33.13 -6.23
N ASN A 567 -14.11 -32.85 -4.94
CA ASN A 567 -13.03 -33.23 -4.07
C ASN A 567 -13.57 -34.30 -3.09
N ARG A 568 -12.85 -35.42 -2.97
CA ARG A 568 -13.23 -36.56 -2.11
C ARG A 568 -13.50 -36.13 -0.64
N TYR A 569 -12.95 -35.03 -0.25
CA TYR A 569 -13.00 -34.52 1.13
C TYR A 569 -14.13 -33.51 1.37
N GLU A 570 -14.92 -33.20 0.36
CA GLU A 570 -16.07 -32.29 0.46
C GLU A 570 -17.36 -33.14 0.44
N THR A 571 -18.02 -33.26 1.56
CA THR A 571 -19.24 -34.07 1.68
C THR A 571 -20.53 -33.31 1.35
N ASP A 572 -20.49 -31.97 1.36
CA ASP A 572 -21.68 -31.11 1.29
C ASP A 572 -21.73 -30.20 0.02
N LYS A 573 -21.53 -30.79 -1.14
CA LYS A 573 -21.36 -30.08 -2.42
C LYS A 573 -22.64 -29.52 -3.02
N LYS A 574 -23.77 -30.12 -2.75
CA LYS A 574 -25.01 -29.91 -3.48
C LYS A 574 -25.55 -28.47 -3.37
N TYR A 575 -25.28 -27.78 -2.27
CA TYR A 575 -25.82 -26.47 -1.96
C TYR A 575 -24.80 -25.33 -1.99
N GLY A 576 -23.54 -25.62 -2.31
CA GLY A 576 -22.44 -24.67 -2.22
C GLY A 576 -22.09 -24.31 -0.77
N ARG A 577 -21.19 -23.37 -0.61
CA ARG A 577 -20.72 -22.89 0.70
C ARG A 577 -20.81 -21.39 0.82
N PHE A 578 -21.30 -20.97 1.98
CA PHE A 578 -21.36 -19.56 2.34
C PHE A 578 -20.07 -19.13 3.04
N HIS A 579 -19.52 -17.98 2.60
CA HIS A 579 -18.37 -17.34 3.20
C HIS A 579 -18.69 -15.91 3.58
N PHE A 580 -18.18 -15.46 4.71
CA PHE A 580 -18.32 -14.07 5.11
C PHE A 580 -17.06 -13.52 5.79
N GLU A 581 -16.87 -12.22 5.70
CA GLU A 581 -15.92 -11.43 6.45
C GLU A 581 -16.56 -10.09 6.77
N LEU A 582 -16.46 -9.67 8.02
CA LEU A 582 -16.86 -8.36 8.52
C LEU A 582 -15.63 -7.71 9.14
N THR A 583 -15.35 -6.48 8.77
CA THR A 583 -14.26 -5.68 9.33
C THR A 583 -14.82 -4.38 9.88
N LEU A 584 -14.52 -4.10 11.13
CA LEU A 584 -14.86 -2.86 11.83
C LEU A 584 -13.57 -2.07 12.07
N ALA A 585 -13.45 -0.91 11.43
CA ALA A 585 -12.31 -0.01 11.56
C ALA A 585 -12.82 1.42 11.82
N PRO A 586 -13.15 1.78 13.08
CA PRO A 586 -13.70 3.09 13.39
C PRO A 586 -12.66 4.19 13.12
N ASP A 587 -13.12 5.26 12.47
CA ASP A 587 -12.32 6.49 12.34
C ASP A 587 -12.24 7.18 13.70
N ILE A 588 -11.12 6.95 14.40
CA ILE A 588 -10.89 7.50 15.75
C ILE A 588 -10.75 9.01 15.68
N ASP A 589 -10.16 9.54 14.61
CA ASP A 589 -9.98 10.97 14.41
C ASP A 589 -11.33 11.69 14.28
N ALA A 590 -12.24 11.15 13.47
CA ALA A 590 -13.61 11.67 13.36
C ALA A 590 -14.39 11.56 14.69
N LEU A 591 -14.13 10.52 15.48
CA LEU A 591 -14.76 10.34 16.80
C LEU A 591 -14.24 11.35 17.83
N LEU A 592 -12.94 11.66 17.81
CA LEU A 592 -12.30 12.65 18.70
C LEU A 592 -12.76 14.07 18.32
N ASN A 593 -12.80 14.39 17.03
CA ASN A 593 -13.16 15.72 16.54
C ASN A 593 -14.66 16.02 16.70
N ARG A 594 -15.55 15.01 16.66
CA ARG A 594 -16.98 15.20 16.97
C ARG A 594 -17.24 15.71 18.38
N ARG A 595 -16.36 15.44 19.34
CA ARG A 595 -16.46 16.01 20.71
C ARG A 595 -16.08 17.50 20.73
N SER A 596 -15.07 17.88 19.93
CA SER A 596 -14.63 19.28 19.83
C SER A 596 -15.65 20.20 19.14
N THR A 597 -16.34 19.73 18.11
CA THR A 597 -17.33 20.52 17.37
C THR A 597 -18.65 20.73 18.14
N LYS A 598 -18.97 19.90 19.13
CA LYS A 598 -20.15 20.12 19.98
C LYS A 598 -19.96 21.23 21.02
N GLU A 599 -18.74 21.60 21.34
CA GLU A 599 -18.45 22.70 22.30
C GLU A 599 -18.36 24.09 21.61
N VAL A 600 -18.24 24.16 20.27
CA VAL A 600 -18.03 25.42 19.54
C VAL A 600 -19.30 25.95 18.83
N VAL A 601 -20.41 25.21 18.83
CA VAL A 601 -21.67 25.64 18.17
C VAL A 601 -22.60 26.38 19.15
N VAL A 602 -22.07 27.16 20.04
CA VAL A 602 -22.82 28.13 20.85
C VAL A 602 -22.18 29.52 20.70
N GLU A 603 -22.03 30.02 19.48
CA GLU A 603 -22.05 31.47 19.24
C GLU A 603 -21.85 31.78 17.74
N GLU A 604 -22.68 32.70 17.28
CA GLU A 604 -22.72 33.38 15.99
C GLU A 604 -23.62 32.82 14.88
N ARG A 605 -24.91 33.01 15.06
CA ARG A 605 -25.79 33.34 13.94
C ARG A 605 -25.65 34.84 13.66
N VAL A 606 -24.77 35.20 12.76
CA VAL A 606 -24.84 36.48 12.08
C VAL A 606 -25.61 36.28 10.77
N GLU A 607 -26.75 36.90 10.65
CA GLU A 607 -27.54 36.94 9.41
C GLU A 607 -26.73 37.66 8.32
N ALA A 608 -26.25 36.91 7.31
CA ALA A 608 -25.71 37.50 6.11
C ALA A 608 -26.84 37.92 5.16
N LYS A 609 -26.91 39.21 4.86
CA LYS A 609 -27.77 39.75 3.81
C LYS A 609 -27.36 39.18 2.44
N PRO A 610 -28.33 38.91 1.54
CA PRO A 610 -28.03 38.42 0.20
C PRO A 610 -27.38 39.54 -0.66
N ALA A 611 -26.26 39.15 -1.32
CA ALA A 611 -25.61 40.00 -2.33
C ALA A 611 -26.36 39.92 -3.67
N PRO A 612 -26.35 41.01 -4.50
CA PRO A 612 -27.11 41.05 -5.74
C PRO A 612 -26.44 40.29 -6.88
N ASN A 613 -27.25 39.60 -7.63
CA ASN A 613 -27.15 39.02 -8.98
C ASN A 613 -25.80 39.12 -9.71
N GLU A 614 -25.09 37.99 -9.84
CA GLU A 614 -24.14 37.73 -10.92
C GLU A 614 -24.72 36.77 -11.96
N PRO A 615 -24.35 36.87 -13.24
CA PRO A 615 -25.00 36.14 -14.31
C PRO A 615 -24.59 34.65 -14.34
N VAL A 616 -25.57 33.81 -14.54
CA VAL A 616 -25.46 32.34 -14.69
C VAL A 616 -24.64 32.01 -15.94
N ASN A 617 -23.46 31.45 -15.74
CA ASN A 617 -22.60 30.96 -16.81
C ASN A 617 -22.93 29.47 -17.05
N ASN A 618 -23.61 29.20 -18.16
CA ASN A 618 -23.96 27.85 -18.60
C ASN A 618 -22.75 27.13 -19.20
N TYR A 619 -22.01 26.40 -18.36
CA TYR A 619 -21.16 25.30 -18.84
C TYR A 619 -21.76 23.95 -18.42
N PRO A 620 -21.75 22.93 -19.30
CA PRO A 620 -22.32 21.65 -18.98
C PRO A 620 -21.56 20.98 -17.83
N ASP A 621 -22.31 20.64 -16.82
CA ASP A 621 -21.92 19.96 -15.60
C ASP A 621 -21.20 18.64 -15.92
N VAL A 622 -19.88 18.65 -15.89
CA VAL A 622 -19.07 17.43 -15.92
C VAL A 622 -19.26 16.74 -14.57
N ARG A 623 -20.24 15.88 -14.49
CA ARG A 623 -20.53 15.07 -13.32
C ARG A 623 -19.29 14.25 -12.98
N HIS A 624 -18.57 14.65 -11.95
CA HIS A 624 -17.59 13.82 -11.28
C HIS A 624 -18.31 12.62 -10.65
N TYR A 625 -18.14 11.47 -11.27
CA TYR A 625 -18.49 10.21 -10.64
C TYR A 625 -17.44 9.89 -9.57
N ASP A 626 -17.74 10.26 -8.31
CA ASP A 626 -16.98 9.84 -7.15
C ASP A 626 -17.10 8.33 -6.97
N TYR A 627 -16.01 7.64 -7.16
CA TYR A 627 -15.96 6.19 -7.11
C TYR A 627 -15.80 5.65 -5.69
N PHE A 628 -16.25 4.47 -5.49
CA PHE A 628 -16.50 3.55 -4.40
C PHE A 628 -15.45 3.43 -3.29
N PHE A 629 -14.46 4.25 -3.25
CA PHE A 629 -13.36 4.14 -2.31
C PHE A 629 -13.21 5.32 -1.34
N ASP A 630 -14.16 6.25 -1.30
CA ASP A 630 -14.16 7.33 -0.34
C ASP A 630 -14.57 6.85 1.06
N VAL A 631 -13.60 6.34 1.80
CA VAL A 631 -13.66 6.23 3.25
C VAL A 631 -12.47 6.98 3.81
N PRO A 632 -12.63 8.18 4.35
CA PRO A 632 -11.56 8.80 5.12
C PRO A 632 -11.30 7.91 6.34
N GLY A 633 -10.11 7.32 6.44
CA GLY A 633 -9.64 6.71 7.67
C GLY A 633 -9.69 5.20 7.82
N ALA A 634 -10.03 4.41 6.80
CA ALA A 634 -9.83 2.96 6.88
C ALA A 634 -8.43 2.59 6.38
N ALA A 635 -7.42 2.95 7.15
CA ALA A 635 -6.07 2.42 6.98
C ALA A 635 -6.04 0.99 7.50
N LEU A 636 -6.06 0.01 6.59
CA LEU A 636 -5.61 -1.38 6.85
C LEU A 636 -5.27 -2.10 5.56
#